data_724bd5a11cc1039c063b1e4962caa8ab
#
_entry.id   724bd5a11cc1039c063b1e4962caa8ab
#
_cell.length_a   1.000
_cell.length_b   1.000
_cell.length_c   1.000
_cell.angle_alpha   90.00
_cell.angle_beta   90.00
_cell.angle_gamma   90.00
#
_symmetry.space_group_name_H-M   'P 1'
#
loop_
_entity.id
_entity.type
_entity.pdbx_description
1 polymer ?
#
loop_
_entity_poly.entity_id
_entity_poly.type
_entity_poly.pdbx_seq_one_letter_code
_entity_poly.pdbx_strand_id
1 'polypeptide(L)'
;VLFRSHETVLRSIGVREIMTPERDFAAMYVAQTILGDRALQWDRITDTHHLYKMKTPEVLIDQSIETINLEENFNIRLVAIERLIEGKNLLGMTQKRYEVINHITNDILIQPNDLLLVFGKTEDLRKLASL
;
A
#
# COMPACT_ATOMS: atom_id res chain seq x y z
N VAL A 1 13.94 -12.14 -22.59
CA VAL A 1 14.86 -13.30 -22.50
C VAL A 1 16.21 -12.88 -21.92
N LEU A 2 16.84 -11.84 -22.46
CA LEU A 2 18.10 -11.31 -21.94
C LEU A 2 18.01 -10.86 -20.48
N PHE A 3 16.89 -10.24 -20.07
CA PHE A 3 16.68 -9.77 -18.71
C PHE A 3 16.60 -10.91 -17.69
N ARG A 4 15.94 -12.02 -18.04
CA ARG A 4 15.85 -13.18 -17.14
C ARG A 4 17.21 -13.83 -16.91
N SER A 5 18.03 -13.93 -17.95
CA SER A 5 19.39 -14.46 -17.85
C SER A 5 20.26 -13.58 -16.95
N HIS A 6 20.18 -12.26 -17.11
CA HIS A 6 20.85 -11.30 -16.24
C HIS A 6 20.38 -11.39 -14.79
N GLU A 7 19.09 -11.51 -14.57
CA GLU A 7 18.51 -11.68 -13.22
C GLU A 7 19.06 -12.92 -12.53
N THR A 8 19.12 -14.04 -13.23
CA THR A 8 19.66 -15.30 -12.69
C THR A 8 21.13 -15.16 -12.31
N VAL A 9 21.94 -14.55 -13.16
CA VAL A 9 23.35 -14.30 -12.88
C VAL A 9 23.54 -13.39 -11.67
N LEU A 10 22.80 -12.28 -11.60
CA LEU A 10 22.87 -11.35 -10.49
C LEU A 10 22.46 -11.99 -9.17
N ARG A 11 21.42 -12.83 -9.16
CA ARG A 11 21.01 -13.56 -7.97
C ARG A 11 22.07 -14.56 -7.50
N SER A 12 22.75 -15.23 -8.44
CA SER A 12 23.81 -16.19 -8.11
C SER A 12 25.04 -15.54 -7.46
N ILE A 13 25.28 -14.27 -7.70
CA ILE A 13 26.35 -13.49 -7.06
C ILE A 13 25.92 -12.73 -5.79
N GLY A 14 24.71 -12.99 -5.29
CA GLY A 14 24.23 -12.47 -4.01
C GLY A 14 23.54 -11.12 -4.04
N VAL A 15 23.14 -10.65 -5.20
CA VAL A 15 22.31 -9.42 -5.30
C VAL A 15 20.92 -9.71 -4.79
N ARG A 16 20.49 -8.99 -3.74
CA ARG A 16 19.20 -9.22 -3.06
C ARG A 16 18.00 -8.60 -3.78
N GLU A 17 18.20 -7.45 -4.39
CA GLU A 17 17.14 -6.75 -5.11
C GLU A 17 17.53 -6.60 -6.56
N ILE A 18 16.70 -7.10 -7.44
CA ILE A 18 16.88 -6.98 -8.88
C ILE A 18 15.63 -6.34 -9.44
N MET A 19 15.77 -5.15 -10.02
CA MET A 19 14.71 -4.51 -10.75
C MET A 19 14.63 -5.11 -12.16
N THR A 20 13.49 -5.69 -12.49
CA THR A 20 13.14 -6.12 -13.84
C THR A 20 12.07 -5.17 -14.37
N PRO A 21 12.40 -4.17 -15.20
CA PRO A 21 11.45 -3.13 -15.64
C PRO A 21 10.17 -3.69 -16.27
N GLU A 22 10.30 -4.77 -17.03
CA GLU A 22 9.14 -5.43 -17.65
C GLU A 22 8.16 -6.00 -16.62
N ARG A 23 8.69 -6.67 -15.60
CA ARG A 23 7.88 -7.26 -14.52
C ARG A 23 7.23 -6.16 -13.69
N ASP A 24 7.98 -5.14 -13.33
CA ASP A 24 7.49 -4.03 -12.51
C ASP A 24 6.40 -3.24 -13.25
N PHE A 25 6.61 -3.00 -14.54
CA PHE A 25 5.60 -2.34 -15.38
C PHE A 25 4.32 -3.18 -15.50
N ALA A 26 4.44 -4.49 -15.74
CA ALA A 26 3.29 -5.40 -15.82
C ALA A 26 2.53 -5.45 -14.49
N ALA A 27 3.27 -5.50 -13.37
CA ALA A 27 2.70 -5.49 -12.03
C ALA A 27 1.95 -4.18 -11.74
N MET A 28 2.51 -3.04 -12.07
CA MET A 28 1.84 -1.74 -11.95
C MET A 28 0.59 -1.66 -12.82
N TYR A 29 0.67 -2.13 -14.06
CA TYR A 29 -0.46 -2.15 -14.98
C TYR A 29 -1.61 -2.99 -14.42
N VAL A 30 -1.32 -4.18 -13.92
CA VAL A 30 -2.32 -5.08 -13.31
C VAL A 30 -2.92 -4.42 -12.07
N ALA A 31 -2.09 -3.83 -11.19
CA ALA A 31 -2.56 -3.13 -10.01
C ALA A 31 -3.48 -1.95 -10.36
N GLN A 32 -3.13 -1.14 -11.35
CA GLN A 32 -3.97 -0.05 -11.81
C GLN A 32 -5.28 -0.53 -12.45
N THR A 33 -5.23 -1.63 -13.20
CA THR A 33 -6.42 -2.20 -13.83
C THR A 33 -7.40 -2.75 -12.80
N ILE A 34 -6.88 -3.42 -11.75
CA ILE A 34 -7.69 -4.08 -10.72
C ILE A 34 -8.13 -3.09 -9.64
N LEU A 35 -7.22 -2.25 -9.17
CA LEU A 35 -7.43 -1.34 -8.04
C LEU A 35 -7.77 0.09 -8.48
N GLY A 36 -7.61 0.38 -9.77
CA GLY A 36 -7.83 1.72 -10.32
C GLY A 36 -6.87 2.76 -9.74
N ASP A 37 -7.34 4.00 -9.68
CA ASP A 37 -6.54 5.13 -9.18
C ASP A 37 -6.26 5.07 -7.67
N ARG A 38 -6.83 4.11 -6.97
CA ARG A 38 -6.65 3.95 -5.53
C ARG A 38 -5.32 3.33 -5.15
N ALA A 39 -4.70 2.54 -6.03
CA ALA A 39 -3.39 1.96 -5.79
C ALA A 39 -2.29 2.99 -6.04
N LEU A 40 -1.64 3.45 -4.99
CA LEU A 40 -0.55 4.43 -5.05
C LEU A 40 0.82 3.77 -5.11
N GLN A 41 0.95 2.61 -4.50
CA GLN A 41 2.18 1.84 -4.45
C GLN A 41 1.83 0.36 -4.32
N TRP A 42 2.65 -0.50 -4.95
CA TRP A 42 2.42 -1.91 -4.96
C TRP A 42 3.75 -2.66 -4.97
N ASP A 43 3.94 -3.54 -3.99
CA ASP A 43 5.13 -4.36 -3.86
C ASP A 43 4.71 -5.83 -3.70
N ARG A 44 5.25 -6.68 -4.55
CA ARG A 44 5.00 -8.11 -4.48
C ARG A 44 5.90 -8.75 -3.41
N ILE A 45 5.30 -9.35 -2.41
CA ILE A 45 6.02 -10.05 -1.35
C ILE A 45 6.16 -11.53 -1.68
N THR A 46 5.07 -12.16 -2.15
CA THR A 46 5.06 -13.54 -2.66
C THR A 46 4.27 -13.58 -3.96
N ASP A 47 4.10 -14.76 -4.55
CA ASP A 47 3.30 -14.91 -5.77
C ASP A 47 1.82 -14.58 -5.58
N THR A 48 1.33 -14.64 -4.34
CA THR A 48 -0.08 -14.45 -4.02
C THR A 48 -0.35 -13.24 -3.16
N HIS A 49 0.63 -12.77 -2.39
CA HIS A 49 0.47 -11.69 -1.40
C HIS A 49 1.32 -10.48 -1.74
N HIS A 50 0.72 -9.33 -1.59
CA HIS A 50 1.29 -8.05 -1.98
C HIS A 50 1.12 -7.02 -0.88
N LEU A 51 2.01 -6.06 -0.86
CA LEU A 51 1.92 -4.87 -0.02
C LEU A 51 1.43 -3.71 -0.89
N TYR A 52 0.36 -3.05 -0.47
CA TYR A 52 -0.25 -1.96 -1.22
C TYR A 52 -0.37 -0.71 -0.37
N LYS A 53 -0.06 0.42 -0.96
CA LYS A 53 -0.44 1.73 -0.42
C LYS A 53 -1.61 2.24 -1.25
N MET A 54 -2.72 2.54 -0.60
CA MET A 54 -3.94 2.95 -1.27
C MET A 54 -4.61 4.12 -0.55
N LYS A 55 -5.35 4.90 -1.31
CA LYS A 55 -6.25 5.91 -0.73
C LYS A 55 -7.36 5.23 0.04
N THR A 56 -7.74 5.82 1.16
CA THR A 56 -8.87 5.33 1.95
C THR A 56 -10.17 5.44 1.16
N PRO A 57 -10.95 4.36 1.05
CA PRO A 57 -12.32 4.44 0.56
C PRO A 57 -13.17 5.38 1.45
N GLU A 58 -13.99 6.21 0.83
CA GLU A 58 -14.80 7.21 1.56
C GLU A 58 -15.70 6.60 2.63
N VAL A 59 -16.22 5.40 2.38
CA VAL A 59 -17.10 4.70 3.32
C VAL A 59 -16.42 4.30 4.62
N LEU A 60 -15.08 4.27 4.66
CA LEU A 60 -14.32 3.92 5.86
C LEU A 60 -13.93 5.13 6.70
N ILE A 61 -14.13 6.33 6.19
CA ILE A 61 -13.80 7.57 6.91
C ILE A 61 -14.68 7.68 8.15
N ASP A 62 -14.09 8.12 9.26
CA ASP A 62 -14.71 8.24 10.59
C ASP A 62 -15.10 6.92 11.25
N GLN A 63 -14.72 5.78 10.65
CA GLN A 63 -14.88 4.48 11.29
C GLN A 63 -13.59 4.08 12.03
N SER A 64 -13.75 3.35 13.15
CA SER A 64 -12.62 2.80 13.89
C SER A 64 -12.07 1.55 13.21
N ILE A 65 -10.81 1.25 13.46
CA ILE A 65 -10.17 0.02 12.99
C ILE A 65 -10.94 -1.22 13.46
N GLU A 66 -11.42 -1.21 14.68
CA GLU A 66 -12.24 -2.30 15.24
C GLU A 66 -13.54 -2.50 14.45
N THR A 67 -14.23 -1.41 14.13
CA THR A 67 -15.49 -1.47 13.39
C THR A 67 -15.30 -1.98 11.96
N ILE A 68 -14.24 -1.50 11.28
CA ILE A 68 -13.91 -1.92 9.91
C ILE A 68 -13.50 -3.38 9.88
N ASN A 69 -12.68 -3.82 10.84
CA ASN A 69 -12.17 -5.18 10.99
C ASN A 69 -11.71 -5.80 9.66
N LEU A 70 -10.64 -5.22 9.10
CA LEU A 70 -10.11 -5.63 7.80
C LEU A 70 -9.69 -7.10 7.74
N GLU A 71 -9.22 -7.67 8.84
CA GLU A 71 -8.81 -9.07 8.87
C GLU A 71 -9.98 -10.01 8.70
N GLU A 72 -11.06 -9.80 9.44
CA GLU A 72 -12.24 -10.66 9.38
C GLU A 72 -13.10 -10.42 8.13
N ASN A 73 -13.28 -9.17 7.75
CA ASN A 73 -14.19 -8.82 6.67
C ASN A 73 -13.55 -8.93 5.28
N PHE A 74 -12.24 -8.71 5.18
CA PHE A 74 -11.56 -8.64 3.88
C PHE A 74 -10.35 -9.56 3.79
N ASN A 75 -9.96 -10.23 4.87
CA ASN A 75 -8.73 -11.03 4.93
C ASN A 75 -7.47 -10.21 4.58
N ILE A 76 -7.45 -8.96 5.01
CA ILE A 76 -6.39 -8.00 4.76
C ILE A 76 -5.81 -7.51 6.08
N ARG A 77 -4.50 -7.37 6.14
CA ARG A 77 -3.82 -6.81 7.30
C ARG A 77 -3.47 -5.35 7.06
N LEU A 78 -3.86 -4.49 7.97
CA LEU A 78 -3.43 -3.09 7.99
C LEU A 78 -2.05 -3.00 8.65
N VAL A 79 -1.06 -2.59 7.88
CA VAL A 79 0.34 -2.50 8.34
C VAL A 79 0.62 -1.14 8.96
N ALA A 80 0.18 -0.07 8.28
CA ALA A 80 0.39 1.30 8.73
C ALA A 80 -0.63 2.23 8.08
N ILE A 81 -0.77 3.41 8.66
CA ILE A 81 -1.53 4.52 8.09
C ILE A 81 -0.56 5.67 7.87
N GLU A 82 -0.55 6.26 6.69
CA GLU A 82 0.10 7.53 6.45
C GLU A 82 -0.94 8.64 6.55
N ARG A 83 -0.77 9.51 7.52
CA ARG A 83 -1.72 10.60 7.81
C ARG A 83 -1.16 11.94 7.39
N LEU A 84 -1.96 12.69 6.67
CA LEU A 84 -1.59 14.05 6.28
C LEU A 84 -1.71 14.98 7.49
N ILE A 85 -0.61 15.59 7.88
CA ILE A 85 -0.57 16.58 8.95
C ILE A 85 -0.09 17.93 8.45
N GLU A 86 -0.52 18.99 9.10
CA GLU A 86 -0.06 20.32 8.84
C GLU A 86 0.91 20.75 9.94
N GLY A 87 2.03 21.33 9.55
CA GLY A 87 3.04 21.85 10.43
C GLY A 87 3.61 23.15 9.87
N LYS A 88 4.36 23.87 10.68
CA LYS A 88 5.09 25.06 10.23
C LYS A 88 6.55 24.69 9.98
N ASN A 89 7.10 25.17 8.86
CA ASN A 89 8.52 25.06 8.59
C ASN A 89 9.32 26.10 9.39
N LEU A 90 10.65 26.11 9.20
CA LEU A 90 11.53 27.06 9.90
C LEU A 90 11.24 28.52 9.57
N LEU A 91 10.59 28.80 8.45
CA LEU A 91 10.18 30.16 8.03
C LEU A 91 8.76 30.53 8.52
N GLY A 92 8.11 29.67 9.31
CA GLY A 92 6.76 29.90 9.81
C GLY A 92 5.65 29.66 8.79
N MET A 93 5.95 29.16 7.60
CA MET A 93 4.96 28.84 6.58
C MET A 93 4.33 27.48 6.86
N THR A 94 3.03 27.36 6.57
CA THR A 94 2.30 26.08 6.69
C THR A 94 2.83 25.09 5.67
N GLN A 95 3.20 23.91 6.14
CA GLN A 95 3.68 22.81 5.33
C GLN A 95 2.87 21.57 5.63
N LYS A 96 2.40 20.89 4.59
CA LYS A 96 1.73 19.58 4.68
C LYS A 96 2.74 18.46 4.49
N ARG A 97 2.68 17.46 5.34
CA ARG A 97 3.50 16.25 5.22
C ARG A 97 2.72 15.04 5.69
N TYR A 98 3.12 13.86 5.21
CA TYR A 98 2.60 12.61 5.71
C TYR A 98 3.42 12.11 6.90
N GLU A 99 2.74 11.65 7.92
CA GLU A 99 3.33 11.01 9.08
C GLU A 99 2.85 9.57 9.17
N VAL A 100 3.77 8.65 9.44
CA VAL A 100 3.46 7.22 9.50
C VAL A 100 2.98 6.85 10.89
N ILE A 101 1.80 6.24 10.95
CA ILE A 101 1.26 5.62 12.16
C ILE A 101 1.45 4.11 11.99
N ASN A 102 2.43 3.54 12.66
CA ASN A 102 2.75 2.11 12.57
C ASN A 102 2.25 1.30 13.77
N HIS A 103 1.89 1.95 14.85
CA HIS A 103 1.25 1.30 15.99
C HIS A 103 -0.27 1.42 15.84
N ILE A 104 -0.86 0.41 15.23
CA ILE A 104 -2.28 0.40 14.92
C ILE A 104 -3.05 -0.20 16.10
N THR A 105 -3.89 0.62 16.73
CA THR A 105 -4.80 0.21 17.80
C THR A 105 -6.24 0.20 17.30
N ASN A 106 -7.09 -0.54 17.97
CA ASN A 106 -8.49 -0.73 17.55
C ASN A 106 -9.34 0.55 17.58
N ASP A 107 -8.95 1.50 18.41
CA ASP A 107 -9.67 2.77 18.62
C ASP A 107 -9.32 3.86 17.62
N ILE A 108 -8.32 3.66 16.78
CA ILE A 108 -7.93 4.64 15.76
C ILE A 108 -9.09 4.83 14.77
N LEU A 109 -9.48 6.09 14.55
CA LEU A 109 -10.43 6.45 13.51
C LEU A 109 -9.71 6.78 12.22
N ILE A 110 -10.21 6.27 11.12
CA ILE A 110 -9.72 6.62 9.79
C ILE A 110 -10.15 8.05 9.47
N GLN A 111 -9.20 8.86 9.00
CA GLN A 111 -9.44 10.27 8.66
C GLN A 111 -9.44 10.48 7.14
N PRO A 112 -10.07 11.55 6.66
CA PRO A 112 -9.94 11.97 5.26
C PRO A 112 -8.46 12.14 4.89
N ASN A 113 -8.10 11.78 3.68
CA ASN A 113 -6.73 11.81 3.14
C ASN A 113 -5.74 10.84 3.79
N ASP A 114 -6.17 9.95 4.68
CA ASP A 114 -5.34 8.86 5.14
C ASP A 114 -4.98 7.93 3.97
N LEU A 115 -3.73 7.49 3.95
CA LEU A 115 -3.27 6.45 3.05
C LEU A 115 -3.08 5.16 3.85
N LEU A 116 -3.67 4.08 3.38
CA LEU A 116 -3.61 2.79 4.04
C LEU A 116 -2.50 1.94 3.41
N LEU A 117 -1.58 1.46 4.24
CA LEU A 117 -0.61 0.45 3.85
C LEU A 117 -1.14 -0.90 4.30
N VAL A 118 -1.53 -1.73 3.35
CA VAL A 118 -2.24 -2.99 3.58
C VAL A 118 -1.52 -4.16 2.92
N PHE A 119 -1.65 -5.31 3.54
CA PHE A 119 -1.06 -6.56 3.07
C PHE A 119 -2.15 -7.59 2.86
N GLY A 120 -2.15 -8.25 1.71
CA GLY A 120 -3.11 -9.28 1.38
C GLY A 120 -3.00 -9.76 -0.05
N LYS A 121 -3.95 -10.62 -0.44
CA LYS A 121 -4.08 -11.08 -1.82
C LYS A 121 -4.72 -10.01 -2.69
N THR A 122 -4.36 -9.99 -3.97
CA THR A 122 -4.93 -9.06 -4.95
C THR A 122 -6.46 -9.12 -4.98
N GLU A 123 -7.02 -10.31 -4.90
CA GLU A 123 -8.48 -10.52 -4.89
C GLU A 123 -9.16 -9.83 -3.72
N ASP A 124 -8.58 -9.95 -2.52
CA ASP A 124 -9.12 -9.35 -1.31
C ASP A 124 -8.98 -7.83 -1.34
N LEU A 125 -7.86 -7.34 -1.84
CA LEU A 125 -7.63 -5.90 -2.01
C LEU A 125 -8.57 -5.27 -3.03
N ARG A 126 -8.91 -6.00 -4.07
CA ARG A 126 -9.91 -5.54 -5.03
C ARG A 126 -11.29 -5.34 -4.37
N LYS A 127 -11.68 -6.23 -3.48
CA LYS A 127 -12.92 -6.07 -2.71
C LYS A 127 -12.89 -4.81 -1.85
N LEU A 128 -11.78 -4.55 -1.18
CA LEU A 128 -11.62 -3.32 -0.40
C LEU A 128 -11.66 -2.06 -1.30
N ALA A 129 -10.98 -2.09 -2.42
CA ALA A 129 -10.93 -0.98 -3.35
C ALA A 129 -12.28 -0.69 -4.04
N SER A 130 -13.18 -1.67 -4.08
CA SER A 130 -14.50 -1.52 -4.69
C SER A 130 -15.57 -0.93 -3.76
N LEU A 131 -15.22 -0.59 -2.53
CA LEU A 131 -16.14 0.00 -1.54
C LEU A 131 -16.61 1.44 -1.93
#